data_eaa20b10d9b04b047a04a6e95067bc07
#
_entry.id   eaa20b10d9b04b047a04a6e95067bc07
#
_cell.length_a   1.000
_cell.length_b   1.000
_cell.length_c   1.000
_cell.angle_alpha   90.00
_cell.angle_beta   90.00
_cell.angle_gamma   90.00
#
_symmetry.space_group_name_H-M   'P 1'
#
loop_
_entity.id
_entity.type
_entity.pdbx_description
1 polymer ?
#
loop_
_entity_poly.entity_id
_entity_poly.type
_entity_poly.pdbx_seq_one_letter_code
_entity_poly.pdbx_strand_id
1 'polypeptide(L)'
;MKTKQNVRKVVIPAAGFGTRFLPMTKAQPKEMLPVVDKPVIQYVVEEAIVSGITDILIITGRNKRAIEDHFDRSFELESKFDADRTNPLYESLRTLSDMPDLHYIRQKEQKGLGDAVLLAERHCDDEPFAVLLGDTICISPPGVAPCTRQMMDTYERYKKTIIAVEPVPRNKIQDYGIINGNEISKGVFSIRDIVEKPAPDRAPSNLGAIGRYILTPEIFPLLRTISPGHHGEIQLTDALRQLEDPLGLITDCRRYDIGDKMGWMKSSIELTLEREEFADEMRTFLSGILRGDRI
;
A
#
# COMPACT_ATOMS: atom_id res chain seq x y z
N MET A 1 1.01 13.27 31.78
CA MET A 1 1.85 12.26 31.10
C MET A 1 1.27 12.06 29.71
N LYS A 2 1.94 12.50 28.64
CA LYS A 2 1.52 12.15 27.29
C LYS A 2 1.71 10.64 27.14
N THR A 3 0.61 9.91 27.03
CA THR A 3 0.61 8.48 26.70
C THR A 3 1.48 8.30 25.44
N LYS A 4 2.38 7.32 25.47
CA LYS A 4 3.11 6.89 24.27
C LYS A 4 2.06 6.54 23.23
N GLN A 5 1.82 7.42 22.27
CA GLN A 5 0.91 7.14 21.16
C GLN A 5 1.62 6.18 20.20
N ASN A 6 1.24 4.92 20.26
CA ASN A 6 1.69 3.91 19.32
C ASN A 6 0.83 4.03 18.05
N VAL A 7 1.41 3.74 16.90
CA VAL A 7 0.66 3.66 15.65
C VAL A 7 -0.24 2.42 15.72
N ARG A 8 -1.56 2.62 15.74
CA ARG A 8 -2.57 1.55 15.79
C ARG A 8 -3.59 1.64 14.67
N LYS A 9 -3.58 2.76 13.94
CA LYS A 9 -4.50 3.09 12.86
C LYS A 9 -3.80 3.04 11.51
N VAL A 10 -4.53 2.61 10.48
CA VAL A 10 -4.08 2.69 9.10
C VAL A 10 -5.16 3.29 8.21
N VAL A 11 -4.74 4.09 7.26
CA VAL A 11 -5.57 4.61 6.16
C VAL A 11 -5.10 3.97 4.87
N ILE A 12 -6.02 3.34 4.14
CA ILE A 12 -5.74 2.68 2.86
C ILE A 12 -6.51 3.42 1.76
N PRO A 13 -5.86 4.32 1.00
CA PRO A 13 -6.47 4.98 -0.14
C PRO A 13 -6.73 3.99 -1.28
N ALA A 14 -8.00 3.81 -1.65
CA ALA A 14 -8.48 2.90 -2.69
C ALA A 14 -9.54 3.53 -3.61
N ALA A 15 -9.58 4.89 -3.69
CA ALA A 15 -10.60 5.61 -4.45
C ALA A 15 -10.26 5.82 -5.94
N GLY A 16 -9.03 5.58 -6.39
CA GLY A 16 -8.54 5.87 -7.74
C GLY A 16 -9.29 5.13 -8.85
N PHE A 17 -9.42 5.73 -10.04
CA PHE A 17 -10.15 5.16 -11.20
C PHE A 17 -9.52 3.90 -11.81
N GLY A 18 -8.23 3.68 -11.62
CA GLY A 18 -7.53 2.54 -12.22
C GLY A 18 -7.44 2.62 -13.75
N THR A 19 -7.33 3.81 -14.33
CA THR A 19 -7.37 4.04 -15.78
C THR A 19 -6.30 3.30 -16.56
N ARG A 20 -5.14 3.05 -15.95
CA ARG A 20 -4.03 2.27 -16.56
C ARG A 20 -4.41 0.82 -16.86
N PHE A 21 -5.44 0.30 -16.18
CA PHE A 21 -5.93 -1.08 -16.33
C PHE A 21 -7.16 -1.21 -17.23
N LEU A 22 -7.67 -0.11 -17.79
CA LEU A 22 -8.81 -0.22 -18.71
C LEU A 22 -8.50 -1.18 -19.88
N PRO A 23 -9.50 -2.00 -20.29
CA PRO A 23 -10.90 -2.02 -19.87
C PRO A 23 -11.20 -2.83 -18.60
N MET A 24 -10.24 -3.58 -17.99
CA MET A 24 -10.47 -4.44 -16.81
C MET A 24 -11.15 -3.71 -15.66
N THR A 25 -10.69 -2.48 -15.39
CA THR A 25 -11.18 -1.66 -14.26
C THR A 25 -12.44 -0.85 -14.57
N LYS A 26 -13.11 -1.10 -15.70
CA LYS A 26 -14.38 -0.45 -16.02
C LYS A 26 -15.47 -0.76 -14.99
N ALA A 27 -15.54 -2.01 -14.54
CA ALA A 27 -16.54 -2.50 -13.59
C ALA A 27 -15.96 -3.02 -12.27
N GLN A 28 -14.64 -3.18 -12.19
CA GLN A 28 -13.96 -3.73 -11.03
C GLN A 28 -12.85 -2.79 -10.54
N PRO A 29 -12.71 -2.58 -9.22
CA PRO A 29 -11.59 -1.84 -8.65
C PRO A 29 -10.24 -2.46 -9.03
N LYS A 30 -9.22 -1.63 -9.31
CA LYS A 30 -7.85 -2.14 -9.54
C LYS A 30 -7.31 -2.87 -8.31
N GLU A 31 -7.72 -2.46 -7.13
CA GLU A 31 -7.37 -3.04 -5.85
C GLU A 31 -7.94 -4.46 -5.66
N MET A 32 -8.95 -4.82 -6.47
CA MET A 32 -9.56 -6.16 -6.52
C MET A 32 -8.97 -7.05 -7.63
N LEU A 33 -7.95 -6.60 -8.35
CA LEU A 33 -7.25 -7.47 -9.29
C LEU A 33 -6.57 -8.61 -8.51
N PRO A 34 -6.77 -9.87 -8.95
CA PRO A 34 -6.17 -11.01 -8.25
C PRO A 34 -4.66 -11.06 -8.51
N VAL A 35 -3.91 -11.36 -7.48
CA VAL A 35 -2.50 -11.74 -7.54
C VAL A 35 -2.41 -13.11 -6.90
N VAL A 36 -2.16 -14.13 -7.71
CA VAL A 36 -2.31 -15.54 -7.41
C VAL A 36 -3.78 -15.84 -7.04
N ASP A 37 -4.11 -15.93 -5.77
CA ASP A 37 -5.42 -16.33 -5.20
C ASP A 37 -6.11 -15.24 -4.39
N LYS A 38 -5.45 -14.08 -4.20
CA LYS A 38 -5.96 -12.99 -3.36
C LYS A 38 -6.02 -11.67 -4.14
N PRO A 39 -7.00 -10.79 -3.91
CA PRO A 39 -6.96 -9.44 -4.45
C PRO A 39 -5.85 -8.61 -3.79
N VAL A 40 -5.30 -7.65 -4.54
CA VAL A 40 -4.20 -6.79 -4.07
C VAL A 40 -4.49 -6.13 -2.72
N ILE A 41 -5.72 -5.65 -2.53
CA ILE A 41 -6.11 -4.97 -1.28
C ILE A 41 -6.00 -5.89 -0.05
N GLN A 42 -6.21 -7.19 -0.21
CA GLN A 42 -6.09 -8.15 0.88
C GLN A 42 -4.65 -8.25 1.38
N TYR A 43 -3.65 -8.28 0.50
CA TYR A 43 -2.23 -8.25 0.90
C TYR A 43 -1.91 -7.01 1.72
N VAL A 44 -2.49 -5.85 1.36
CA VAL A 44 -2.26 -4.59 2.07
C VAL A 44 -2.89 -4.61 3.47
N VAL A 45 -4.11 -5.14 3.59
CA VAL A 45 -4.80 -5.29 4.87
C VAL A 45 -4.08 -6.31 5.76
N GLU A 46 -3.68 -7.47 5.20
CA GLU A 46 -2.91 -8.49 5.93
C GLU A 46 -1.57 -7.92 6.45
N GLU A 47 -0.85 -7.12 5.65
CA GLU A 47 0.38 -6.45 6.08
C GLU A 47 0.13 -5.56 7.31
N ALA A 48 -0.95 -4.78 7.29
CA ALA A 48 -1.33 -3.91 8.42
C ALA A 48 -1.62 -4.73 9.69
N ILE A 49 -2.42 -5.79 9.58
CA ILE A 49 -2.80 -6.66 10.71
C ILE A 49 -1.57 -7.34 11.32
N VAL A 50 -0.72 -7.96 10.49
CA VAL A 50 0.51 -8.64 10.95
C VAL A 50 1.51 -7.64 11.56
N SER A 51 1.45 -6.37 11.16
CA SER A 51 2.24 -5.29 11.78
C SER A 51 1.71 -4.87 13.17
N GLY A 52 0.54 -5.34 13.58
CA GLY A 52 -0.08 -5.04 14.87
C GLY A 52 -1.05 -3.84 14.82
N ILE A 53 -1.51 -3.44 13.65
CA ILE A 53 -2.56 -2.43 13.48
C ILE A 53 -3.92 -3.07 13.74
N THR A 54 -4.79 -2.36 14.47
CA THR A 54 -6.10 -2.86 14.93
C THR A 54 -7.27 -2.05 14.42
N ASP A 55 -7.03 -0.90 13.79
CA ASP A 55 -8.05 0.04 13.34
C ASP A 55 -7.74 0.41 11.88
N ILE A 56 -8.55 -0.08 10.95
CA ILE A 56 -8.30 -0.01 9.52
C ILE A 56 -9.38 0.83 8.84
N LEU A 57 -8.98 1.93 8.20
CA LEU A 57 -9.84 2.78 7.41
C LEU A 57 -9.49 2.68 5.92
N ILE A 58 -10.44 2.24 5.11
CA ILE A 58 -10.31 2.22 3.65
C ILE A 58 -11.05 3.44 3.06
N ILE A 59 -10.32 4.28 2.30
CA ILE A 59 -10.93 5.39 1.57
C ILE A 59 -11.36 4.87 0.20
N THR A 60 -12.66 4.63 0.06
CA THR A 60 -13.27 4.11 -1.17
C THR A 60 -13.76 5.25 -2.09
N GLY A 61 -14.13 4.89 -3.32
CA GLY A 61 -14.73 5.79 -4.29
C GLY A 61 -16.03 5.23 -4.88
N ARG A 62 -16.54 5.90 -5.90
CA ARG A 62 -17.65 5.36 -6.69
C ARG A 62 -17.22 4.05 -7.38
N ASN A 63 -18.11 3.06 -7.41
CA ASN A 63 -17.89 1.73 -8.01
C ASN A 63 -16.80 0.87 -7.31
N LYS A 64 -16.60 1.06 -6.01
CA LYS A 64 -15.63 0.30 -5.19
C LYS A 64 -16.28 -0.71 -4.24
N ARG A 65 -17.58 -0.98 -4.40
CA ARG A 65 -18.35 -1.87 -3.51
C ARG A 65 -17.73 -3.28 -3.38
N ALA A 66 -17.12 -3.79 -4.44
CA ALA A 66 -16.44 -5.10 -4.39
C ALA A 66 -15.32 -5.18 -3.33
N ILE A 67 -14.76 -4.04 -2.90
CA ILE A 67 -13.79 -4.00 -1.79
C ILE A 67 -14.52 -4.24 -0.46
N GLU A 68 -15.68 -3.61 -0.27
CA GLU A 68 -16.52 -3.77 0.92
C GLU A 68 -17.02 -5.21 0.99
N ASP A 69 -17.65 -5.69 -0.09
CA ASP A 69 -18.19 -7.06 -0.21
C ASP A 69 -17.13 -8.16 0.01
N HIS A 70 -15.85 -7.89 -0.31
CA HIS A 70 -14.75 -8.85 -0.14
C HIS A 70 -14.40 -9.13 1.32
N PHE A 71 -14.47 -8.12 2.17
CA PHE A 71 -14.16 -8.23 3.59
C PHE A 71 -15.39 -8.49 4.46
N ASP A 72 -16.59 -8.37 3.88
CA ASP A 72 -17.83 -8.69 4.57
C ASP A 72 -18.02 -10.20 4.70
N ARG A 73 -18.70 -10.60 5.75
CA ARG A 73 -19.03 -12.00 5.98
C ARG A 73 -20.04 -12.51 4.96
N SER A 74 -19.77 -13.64 4.33
CA SER A 74 -20.68 -14.31 3.40
C SER A 74 -21.25 -15.60 3.99
N PHE A 75 -22.39 -15.50 4.64
CA PHE A 75 -23.10 -16.65 5.22
C PHE A 75 -23.45 -17.74 4.20
N GLU A 76 -23.77 -17.35 2.97
CA GLU A 76 -24.12 -18.27 1.89
C GLU A 76 -22.90 -19.11 1.46
N LEU A 77 -21.70 -18.53 1.43
CA LEU A 77 -20.47 -19.27 1.13
C LEU A 77 -20.04 -20.13 2.30
N GLU A 78 -20.06 -19.59 3.51
CA GLU A 78 -19.71 -20.34 4.72
C GLU A 78 -20.61 -21.58 4.89
N SER A 79 -21.91 -21.45 4.66
CA SER A 79 -22.87 -22.56 4.81
C SER A 79 -22.62 -23.72 3.85
N LYS A 80 -21.97 -23.49 2.69
CA LYS A 80 -21.57 -24.57 1.78
C LYS A 80 -20.51 -25.50 2.37
N PHE A 81 -19.75 -25.01 3.35
CA PHE A 81 -18.68 -25.76 4.02
C PHE A 81 -19.07 -26.21 5.43
N ASP A 82 -20.31 -26.01 5.88
CA ASP A 82 -20.75 -26.39 7.23
C ASP A 82 -20.54 -27.89 7.54
N ALA A 83 -20.61 -28.75 6.52
CA ALA A 83 -20.36 -30.17 6.64
C ALA A 83 -18.87 -30.54 6.72
N ASP A 84 -17.97 -29.66 6.26
CA ASP A 84 -16.50 -29.84 6.25
C ASP A 84 -15.77 -28.56 6.61
N ARG A 85 -15.74 -28.26 7.90
CA ARG A 85 -15.06 -27.05 8.43
C ARG A 85 -13.53 -27.18 8.43
N THR A 86 -13.00 -28.34 8.04
CA THR A 86 -11.54 -28.53 7.88
C THR A 86 -11.06 -28.19 6.48
N ASN A 87 -11.98 -27.81 5.58
CA ASN A 87 -11.65 -27.41 4.24
C ASN A 87 -10.83 -26.08 4.25
N PRO A 88 -9.66 -26.02 3.59
CA PRO A 88 -8.84 -24.80 3.54
C PRO A 88 -9.59 -23.56 3.02
N LEU A 89 -10.57 -23.74 2.11
CA LEU A 89 -11.39 -22.64 1.62
C LEU A 89 -12.30 -22.06 2.71
N TYR A 90 -12.82 -22.90 3.60
CA TYR A 90 -13.59 -22.43 4.76
C TYR A 90 -12.73 -21.59 5.70
N GLU A 91 -11.51 -22.07 6.00
CA GLU A 91 -10.58 -21.32 6.83
C GLU A 91 -10.19 -19.97 6.19
N SER A 92 -9.99 -19.94 4.87
CA SER A 92 -9.71 -18.71 4.14
C SER A 92 -10.85 -17.71 4.24
N LEU A 93 -12.12 -18.14 4.08
CA LEU A 93 -13.29 -17.29 4.25
C LEU A 93 -13.42 -16.77 5.70
N ARG A 94 -13.20 -17.64 6.68
CA ARG A 94 -13.24 -17.24 8.08
C ARG A 94 -12.15 -16.25 8.45
N THR A 95 -10.94 -16.44 7.96
CA THR A 95 -9.84 -15.50 8.19
C THR A 95 -10.19 -14.10 7.72
N LEU A 96 -10.88 -13.97 6.57
CA LEU A 96 -11.38 -12.68 6.08
C LEU A 96 -12.45 -12.09 7.01
N SER A 97 -13.42 -12.92 7.44
CA SER A 97 -14.54 -12.49 8.27
C SER A 97 -14.14 -12.16 9.72
N ASP A 98 -13.06 -12.78 10.20
CA ASP A 98 -12.53 -12.58 11.56
C ASP A 98 -11.44 -11.48 11.62
N MET A 99 -11.22 -10.74 10.51
CA MET A 99 -10.32 -9.58 10.49
C MET A 99 -10.81 -8.48 11.44
N PRO A 100 -9.91 -7.60 11.93
CA PRO A 100 -10.31 -6.42 12.71
C PRO A 100 -11.36 -5.58 11.99
N ASP A 101 -12.13 -4.80 12.75
CA ASP A 101 -13.15 -3.92 12.19
C ASP A 101 -12.57 -3.00 11.12
N LEU A 102 -13.09 -3.12 9.90
CA LEU A 102 -12.77 -2.25 8.78
C LEU A 102 -13.81 -1.13 8.69
N HIS A 103 -13.30 0.09 8.57
CA HIS A 103 -14.12 1.27 8.38
C HIS A 103 -14.00 1.77 6.94
N TYR A 104 -15.06 2.35 6.40
CA TYR A 104 -15.08 2.85 5.03
C TYR A 104 -15.52 4.31 4.99
N ILE A 105 -14.72 5.15 4.35
CA ILE A 105 -15.10 6.54 4.03
C ILE A 105 -15.04 6.71 2.52
N ARG A 106 -16.08 7.34 1.94
CA ARG A 106 -16.13 7.58 0.51
C ARG A 106 -15.53 8.93 0.15
N GLN A 107 -14.51 8.93 -0.70
CA GLN A 107 -14.06 10.10 -1.43
C GLN A 107 -15.06 10.40 -2.55
N LYS A 108 -15.85 11.47 -2.40
CA LYS A 108 -16.93 11.81 -3.35
C LYS A 108 -16.40 12.32 -4.68
N GLU A 109 -15.31 13.07 -4.64
CA GLU A 109 -14.59 13.60 -5.79
C GLU A 109 -13.11 13.19 -5.66
N GLN A 110 -12.53 12.70 -6.75
CA GLN A 110 -11.13 12.24 -6.73
C GLN A 110 -10.20 13.42 -6.92
N LYS A 111 -9.83 14.05 -5.82
CA LYS A 111 -8.95 15.23 -5.75
C LYS A 111 -7.50 14.89 -5.41
N GLY A 112 -7.11 13.63 -5.56
CA GLY A 112 -5.74 13.17 -5.32
C GLY A 112 -5.54 12.45 -3.98
N LEU A 113 -4.29 11.99 -3.75
CA LEU A 113 -3.91 11.23 -2.57
C LEU A 113 -3.96 12.06 -1.29
N GLY A 114 -3.54 13.32 -1.35
CA GLY A 114 -3.61 14.22 -0.19
C GLY A 114 -5.04 14.46 0.29
N ASP A 115 -6.00 14.61 -0.64
CA ASP A 115 -7.42 14.74 -0.30
C ASP A 115 -7.97 13.44 0.33
N ALA A 116 -7.57 12.27 -0.20
CA ALA A 116 -7.97 10.99 0.38
C ALA A 116 -7.47 10.85 1.83
N VAL A 117 -6.22 11.24 2.11
CA VAL A 117 -5.66 11.24 3.47
C VAL A 117 -6.37 12.25 4.35
N LEU A 118 -6.69 13.44 3.85
CA LEU A 118 -7.40 14.48 4.61
C LEU A 118 -8.78 14.02 5.09
N LEU A 119 -9.49 13.17 4.33
CA LEU A 119 -10.77 12.61 4.76
C LEU A 119 -10.67 11.73 6.01
N ALA A 120 -9.49 11.20 6.30
CA ALA A 120 -9.25 10.35 7.46
C ALA A 120 -9.05 11.15 8.77
N GLU A 121 -8.93 12.48 8.74
CA GLU A 121 -8.57 13.29 9.87
C GLU A 121 -9.38 13.00 11.13
N ARG A 122 -10.72 12.98 11.01
CA ARG A 122 -11.61 12.73 12.15
C ARG A 122 -11.48 11.30 12.70
N HIS A 123 -11.12 10.35 11.85
CA HIS A 123 -10.90 8.97 12.25
C HIS A 123 -9.55 8.82 12.96
N CYS A 124 -8.53 9.53 12.50
CA CYS A 124 -7.19 9.48 13.10
C CYS A 124 -7.14 10.13 14.50
N ASP A 125 -7.98 11.15 14.77
CA ASP A 125 -8.21 11.72 16.12
C ASP A 125 -6.91 12.12 16.85
N ASP A 126 -6.09 12.96 16.22
CA ASP A 126 -4.79 13.41 16.71
C ASP A 126 -3.77 12.30 17.06
N GLU A 127 -3.97 11.08 16.57
CA GLU A 127 -3.02 9.98 16.72
C GLU A 127 -2.14 9.83 15.48
N PRO A 128 -0.87 9.32 15.62
CA PRO A 128 -0.07 8.90 14.49
C PRO A 128 -0.73 7.70 13.81
N PHE A 129 -0.63 7.65 12.49
CA PHE A 129 -1.28 6.63 11.70
C PHE A 129 -0.42 6.20 10.51
N ALA A 130 -0.63 4.98 10.04
CA ALA A 130 -0.03 4.51 8.81
C ALA A 130 -0.87 4.91 7.59
N VAL A 131 -0.23 5.10 6.44
CA VAL A 131 -0.89 5.17 5.13
C VAL A 131 -0.26 4.12 4.23
N LEU A 132 -1.08 3.20 3.71
CA LEU A 132 -0.66 2.14 2.81
C LEU A 132 -1.43 2.27 1.50
N LEU A 133 -0.73 2.47 0.38
CA LEU A 133 -1.40 2.52 -0.92
C LEU A 133 -1.98 1.15 -1.28
N GLY A 134 -3.25 1.13 -1.69
CA GLY A 134 -4.03 -0.08 -1.94
C GLY A 134 -3.64 -0.87 -3.20
N ASP A 135 -2.67 -0.37 -3.98
CA ASP A 135 -2.18 -0.97 -5.24
C ASP A 135 -0.69 -1.36 -5.20
N THR A 136 -0.11 -1.44 -4.02
CA THR A 136 1.29 -1.83 -3.81
C THR A 136 1.36 -2.95 -2.79
N ILE A 137 2.02 -4.05 -3.11
CA ILE A 137 2.26 -5.17 -2.19
C ILE A 137 3.70 -5.08 -1.68
N CYS A 138 3.90 -5.21 -0.37
CA CYS A 138 5.21 -5.30 0.26
C CYS A 138 5.31 -6.61 1.03
N ILE A 139 6.29 -7.45 0.68
CA ILE A 139 6.53 -8.74 1.34
C ILE A 139 7.95 -8.75 1.90
N SER A 140 8.06 -9.01 3.19
CA SER A 140 9.35 -9.19 3.85
C SER A 140 9.80 -10.66 3.78
N PRO A 141 11.10 -10.92 3.72
CA PRO A 141 11.62 -12.28 3.79
C PRO A 141 11.20 -13.00 5.09
N PRO A 142 11.20 -14.34 5.11
CA PRO A 142 10.91 -15.10 6.32
C PRO A 142 11.78 -14.66 7.51
N GLY A 143 11.15 -14.44 8.66
CA GLY A 143 11.83 -14.00 9.88
C GLY A 143 12.12 -12.49 9.95
N VAL A 144 11.80 -11.72 8.92
CA VAL A 144 11.91 -10.26 8.91
C VAL A 144 10.53 -9.65 9.15
N ALA A 145 10.47 -8.61 9.98
CA ALA A 145 9.23 -7.91 10.27
C ALA A 145 8.61 -7.29 9.00
N PRO A 146 7.27 -7.20 8.89
CA PRO A 146 6.61 -6.53 7.77
C PRO A 146 7.10 -5.10 7.57
N CYS A 147 7.03 -4.59 6.34
CA CYS A 147 7.44 -3.23 6.00
C CYS A 147 6.85 -2.19 6.96
N THR A 148 5.52 -2.25 7.16
CA THR A 148 4.82 -1.34 8.07
C THR A 148 5.31 -1.46 9.52
N ARG A 149 5.63 -2.67 10.01
CA ARG A 149 6.17 -2.86 11.36
C ARG A 149 7.55 -2.22 11.52
N GLN A 150 8.46 -2.39 10.56
CA GLN A 150 9.78 -1.74 10.56
C GLN A 150 9.65 -0.20 10.62
N MET A 151 8.66 0.35 9.90
CA MET A 151 8.38 1.79 9.94
C MET A 151 7.82 2.24 11.30
N MET A 152 6.93 1.45 11.90
CA MET A 152 6.39 1.72 13.25
C MET A 152 7.51 1.71 14.29
N ASP A 153 8.43 0.75 14.25
CA ASP A 153 9.59 0.68 15.15
C ASP A 153 10.51 1.91 14.98
N THR A 154 10.69 2.36 13.74
CA THR A 154 11.44 3.58 13.43
C THR A 154 10.72 4.82 13.97
N TYR A 155 9.38 4.89 13.80
CA TYR A 155 8.57 5.95 14.38
C TYR A 155 8.66 5.96 15.92
N GLU A 156 8.62 4.81 16.56
CA GLU A 156 8.75 4.73 18.02
C GLU A 156 10.06 5.32 18.53
N ARG A 157 11.15 5.16 17.75
CA ARG A 157 12.48 5.68 18.08
C ARG A 157 12.60 7.18 17.86
N TYR A 158 12.09 7.69 16.75
CA TYR A 158 12.33 9.08 16.32
C TYR A 158 11.14 10.01 16.55
N LYS A 159 9.91 9.50 16.67
CA LYS A 159 8.66 10.28 16.81
C LYS A 159 8.44 11.31 15.70
N LYS A 160 8.85 10.98 14.49
CA LYS A 160 8.73 11.79 13.28
C LYS A 160 7.98 11.04 12.19
N THR A 161 7.41 11.76 11.23
CA THR A 161 6.86 11.15 10.02
C THR A 161 7.93 10.28 9.33
N ILE A 162 7.57 9.05 8.95
CA ILE A 162 8.43 8.09 8.26
C ILE A 162 7.86 7.81 6.87
N ILE A 163 8.70 7.88 5.86
CA ILE A 163 8.39 7.57 4.47
C ILE A 163 9.22 6.35 4.07
N ALA A 164 8.59 5.25 3.69
CA ALA A 164 9.35 4.13 3.14
C ALA A 164 9.86 4.49 1.74
N VAL A 165 11.15 4.26 1.52
CA VAL A 165 11.83 4.58 0.27
C VAL A 165 12.65 3.40 -0.23
N GLU A 166 12.86 3.33 -1.54
CA GLU A 166 13.78 2.38 -2.16
C GLU A 166 14.59 3.03 -3.29
N PRO A 167 15.77 2.51 -3.63
CA PRO A 167 16.47 2.91 -4.83
C PRO A 167 15.66 2.50 -6.07
N VAL A 168 15.23 3.48 -6.88
CA VAL A 168 14.48 3.25 -8.11
C VAL A 168 15.37 3.43 -9.34
N PRO A 169 15.16 2.63 -10.41
CA PRO A 169 15.87 2.80 -11.67
C PRO A 169 15.62 4.18 -12.29
N ARG A 170 16.64 4.75 -12.94
CA ARG A 170 16.57 6.11 -13.50
C ARG A 170 15.38 6.32 -14.45
N ASN A 171 15.02 5.32 -15.24
CA ASN A 171 13.87 5.38 -16.16
C ASN A 171 12.51 5.27 -15.47
N LYS A 172 12.48 5.04 -14.15
CA LYS A 172 11.26 4.97 -13.33
C LYS A 172 11.10 6.17 -12.39
N ILE A 173 12.08 7.04 -12.29
CA ILE A 173 12.08 8.20 -11.37
C ILE A 173 10.80 9.04 -11.51
N GLN A 174 10.32 9.25 -12.73
CA GLN A 174 9.12 10.03 -13.02
C GLN A 174 7.79 9.40 -12.53
N ASP A 175 7.84 8.19 -11.96
CA ASP A 175 6.67 7.52 -11.42
C ASP A 175 6.51 7.74 -9.91
N TYR A 176 7.53 8.31 -9.22
CA TYR A 176 7.63 8.38 -7.76
C TYR A 176 7.88 9.80 -7.23
N GLY A 177 7.45 10.01 -5.99
CA GLY A 177 7.99 11.11 -5.18
C GLY A 177 9.43 10.78 -4.78
N ILE A 178 10.39 11.63 -5.17
CA ILE A 178 11.83 11.41 -4.93
C ILE A 178 12.31 12.27 -3.78
N ILE A 179 12.92 11.62 -2.78
CA ILE A 179 13.44 12.34 -1.61
C ILE A 179 14.84 12.93 -1.88
N ASN A 180 15.12 14.05 -1.24
CA ASN A 180 16.46 14.61 -1.05
C ASN A 180 16.80 14.55 0.44
N GLY A 181 17.82 13.83 0.82
CA GLY A 181 18.17 13.67 2.22
C GLY A 181 19.55 13.05 2.43
N ASN A 182 20.00 13.08 3.67
CA ASN A 182 21.25 12.46 4.09
C ASN A 182 20.98 11.29 5.02
N GLU A 183 21.72 10.21 4.85
CA GLU A 183 21.67 9.07 5.76
C GLU A 183 22.17 9.49 7.15
N ILE A 184 21.36 9.27 8.18
CA ILE A 184 21.66 9.59 9.58
C ILE A 184 21.93 8.34 10.42
N SER A 185 21.41 7.20 9.97
CA SER A 185 21.76 5.87 10.48
C SER A 185 21.45 4.86 9.37
N LYS A 186 21.92 3.63 9.49
CA LYS A 186 21.77 2.60 8.46
C LYS A 186 20.34 2.52 7.94
N GLY A 187 20.15 2.89 6.68
CA GLY A 187 18.86 2.88 5.99
C GLY A 187 17.88 3.98 6.41
N VAL A 188 18.25 4.89 7.33
CA VAL A 188 17.39 6.01 7.78
C VAL A 188 17.98 7.33 7.27
N PHE A 189 17.16 8.11 6.58
CA PHE A 189 17.54 9.37 5.95
C PHE A 189 16.77 10.53 6.58
N SER A 190 17.46 11.62 6.92
CA SER A 190 16.81 12.91 7.22
C SER A 190 16.46 13.58 5.90
N ILE A 191 15.16 13.78 5.66
CA ILE A 191 14.66 14.34 4.40
C ILE A 191 14.68 15.88 4.49
N ARG A 192 15.28 16.54 3.50
CA ARG A 192 15.29 17.99 3.34
C ARG A 192 14.25 18.47 2.34
N ASP A 193 13.95 17.64 1.34
CA ASP A 193 13.02 17.95 0.28
C ASP A 193 12.46 16.65 -0.31
N ILE A 194 11.27 16.73 -0.88
CA ILE A 194 10.66 15.65 -1.66
C ILE A 194 9.98 16.24 -2.89
N VAL A 195 10.26 15.69 -4.07
CA VAL A 195 9.75 16.19 -5.35
C VAL A 195 8.88 15.12 -6.01
N GLU A 196 7.61 15.48 -6.28
CA GLU A 196 6.68 14.58 -6.96
C GLU A 196 7.03 14.43 -8.43
N LYS A 197 7.28 13.19 -8.85
CA LYS A 197 7.48 12.77 -10.26
C LYS A 197 8.42 13.68 -11.05
N PRO A 198 9.66 13.93 -10.56
CA PRO A 198 10.57 14.82 -11.25
C PRO A 198 11.04 14.21 -12.58
N ALA A 199 11.43 15.05 -13.51
CA ALA A 199 12.17 14.59 -14.68
C ALA A 199 13.50 13.95 -14.22
N PRO A 200 13.97 12.87 -14.87
CA PRO A 200 15.16 12.13 -14.41
C PRO A 200 16.46 12.94 -14.30
N ASP A 201 16.56 14.05 -15.04
CA ASP A 201 17.68 15.01 -15.00
C ASP A 201 17.56 16.04 -13.89
N ARG A 202 16.38 16.16 -13.27
CA ARG A 202 16.09 17.10 -12.17
C ARG A 202 15.85 16.41 -10.83
N ALA A 203 15.90 15.08 -10.81
CA ALA A 203 15.68 14.31 -9.60
C ALA A 203 16.83 14.54 -8.61
N PRO A 204 16.52 14.85 -7.32
CA PRO A 204 17.54 15.13 -6.33
C PRO A 204 18.33 13.89 -5.90
N SER A 205 17.77 12.71 -6.10
CA SER A 205 18.38 11.40 -5.82
C SER A 205 17.68 10.30 -6.66
N ASN A 206 17.94 9.05 -6.33
CA ASN A 206 17.19 7.90 -6.84
C ASN A 206 16.34 7.20 -5.76
N LEU A 207 16.13 7.80 -4.60
CA LEU A 207 15.31 7.24 -3.53
C LEU A 207 13.86 7.65 -3.71
N GLY A 208 13.04 6.70 -4.17
CA GLY A 208 11.61 6.88 -4.43
C GLY A 208 10.74 6.42 -3.27
N ALA A 209 9.70 7.18 -2.95
CA ALA A 209 8.68 6.79 -1.98
C ALA A 209 7.84 5.63 -2.51
N ILE A 210 7.67 4.57 -1.71
CA ILE A 210 7.05 3.32 -2.16
C ILE A 210 5.58 3.14 -1.75
N GLY A 211 4.94 4.21 -1.29
CA GLY A 211 3.52 4.16 -0.93
C GLY A 211 3.24 3.58 0.46
N ARG A 212 4.21 3.62 1.35
CA ARG A 212 4.09 3.31 2.78
C ARG A 212 4.55 4.50 3.59
N TYR A 213 3.72 4.97 4.52
CA TYR A 213 3.98 6.15 5.34
C TYR A 213 3.53 5.90 6.78
N ILE A 214 4.27 6.42 7.76
CA ILE A 214 3.76 6.69 9.11
C ILE A 214 3.68 8.21 9.21
N LEU A 215 2.48 8.73 9.35
CA LEU A 215 2.22 10.16 9.42
C LEU A 215 1.87 10.60 10.83
N THR A 216 2.30 11.80 11.18
CA THR A 216 1.88 12.49 12.38
C THR A 216 0.70 13.42 12.08
N PRO A 217 -0.13 13.79 13.08
CA PRO A 217 -1.32 14.63 12.85
C PRO A 217 -1.03 15.99 12.24
N GLU A 218 0.20 16.48 12.35
CA GLU A 218 0.66 17.74 11.74
C GLU A 218 0.48 17.78 10.22
N ILE A 219 0.29 16.63 9.58
CA ILE A 219 0.02 16.54 8.13
C ILE A 219 -1.34 17.18 7.77
N PHE A 220 -2.36 17.11 8.62
CA PHE A 220 -3.72 17.56 8.29
C PHE A 220 -3.85 19.08 8.11
N PRO A 221 -3.31 19.93 8.99
CA PRO A 221 -3.27 21.37 8.74
C PRO A 221 -2.58 21.72 7.41
N LEU A 222 -1.48 21.04 7.07
CA LEU A 222 -0.76 21.26 5.84
C LEU A 222 -1.60 20.87 4.62
N LEU A 223 -2.23 19.69 4.64
CA LEU A 223 -3.10 19.23 3.54
C LEU A 223 -4.25 20.18 3.25
N ARG A 224 -4.78 20.89 4.24
CA ARG A 224 -5.84 21.91 4.04
C ARG A 224 -5.36 23.15 3.29
N THR A 225 -4.06 23.45 3.32
CA THR A 225 -3.47 24.63 2.69
C THR A 225 -2.85 24.35 1.32
N ILE A 226 -2.68 23.07 0.96
CA ILE A 226 -2.13 22.68 -0.34
C ILE A 226 -3.11 23.06 -1.45
N SER A 227 -2.65 23.85 -2.39
CA SER A 227 -3.38 24.13 -3.64
C SER A 227 -3.27 22.94 -4.58
N PRO A 228 -4.32 22.65 -5.39
CA PRO A 228 -4.24 21.60 -6.40
C PRO A 228 -3.03 21.82 -7.33
N GLY A 229 -2.18 20.82 -7.43
CA GLY A 229 -0.96 20.82 -8.23
C GLY A 229 -1.13 20.09 -9.57
N HIS A 230 -0.23 19.15 -9.87
CA HIS A 230 -0.24 18.38 -11.11
C HIS A 230 -1.59 17.66 -11.33
N HIS A 231 -2.19 17.83 -12.50
CA HIS A 231 -3.53 17.33 -12.87
C HIS A 231 -4.70 17.85 -12.00
N GLY A 232 -4.54 18.94 -11.24
CA GLY A 232 -5.59 19.46 -10.36
C GLY A 232 -5.77 18.63 -9.07
N GLU A 233 -4.80 17.81 -8.71
CA GLU A 233 -4.82 16.95 -7.52
C GLU A 233 -4.11 17.60 -6.34
N ILE A 234 -4.60 17.33 -5.12
CA ILE A 234 -3.92 17.61 -3.86
C ILE A 234 -2.93 16.48 -3.63
N GLN A 235 -1.64 16.78 -3.81
CA GLN A 235 -0.57 15.78 -3.67
C GLN A 235 -0.17 15.65 -2.20
N LEU A 236 -0.09 14.42 -1.71
CA LEU A 236 0.45 14.16 -0.37
C LEU A 236 1.91 14.63 -0.26
N THR A 237 2.68 14.47 -1.32
CA THR A 237 4.08 14.87 -1.41
C THR A 237 4.29 16.36 -1.13
N ASP A 238 3.38 17.23 -1.58
CA ASP A 238 3.46 18.66 -1.35
C ASP A 238 3.26 19.03 0.13
N ALA A 239 2.42 18.28 0.85
CA ALA A 239 2.27 18.44 2.30
C ALA A 239 3.45 17.85 3.06
N LEU A 240 3.96 16.67 2.66
CA LEU A 240 5.15 16.06 3.26
C LEU A 240 6.38 16.97 3.17
N ARG A 241 6.50 17.74 2.09
CA ARG A 241 7.57 18.71 1.87
C ARG A 241 7.58 19.85 2.90
N GLN A 242 6.42 20.16 3.49
CA GLN A 242 6.26 21.23 4.47
C GLN A 242 6.41 20.75 5.93
N LEU A 243 6.53 19.44 6.14
CA LEU A 243 6.77 18.89 7.48
C LEU A 243 8.18 19.21 7.96
N GLU A 244 8.32 19.40 9.27
CA GLU A 244 9.61 19.57 9.91
C GLU A 244 10.30 18.20 10.05
N ASP A 245 11.48 18.06 9.44
CA ASP A 245 12.39 16.91 9.57
C ASP A 245 11.75 15.51 9.36
N PRO A 246 10.98 15.23 8.31
CA PRO A 246 10.51 13.88 8.05
C PRO A 246 11.68 12.95 7.73
N LEU A 247 11.49 11.65 7.98
CA LEU A 247 12.52 10.64 7.75
C LEU A 247 12.15 9.70 6.61
N GLY A 248 13.16 9.33 5.81
CA GLY A 248 13.08 8.22 4.86
C GLY A 248 13.61 6.94 5.51
N LEU A 249 12.99 5.81 5.23
CA LEU A 249 13.44 4.50 5.69
C LEU A 249 13.51 3.53 4.50
N ILE A 250 14.69 2.94 4.27
CA ILE A 250 14.82 1.75 3.43
C ILE A 250 14.46 0.55 4.29
N THR A 251 13.41 -0.16 3.89
CA THR A 251 12.91 -1.35 4.60
C THR A 251 13.42 -2.63 3.96
N ASP A 252 13.56 -3.68 4.76
CA ASP A 252 13.91 -5.02 4.29
C ASP A 252 12.65 -5.74 3.78
N CYS A 253 12.08 -5.24 2.69
CA CYS A 253 10.95 -5.86 2.01
C CYS A 253 11.14 -5.83 0.49
N ARG A 254 10.50 -6.75 -0.20
CA ARG A 254 10.35 -6.72 -1.64
C ARG A 254 9.01 -6.07 -1.98
N ARG A 255 9.07 -5.00 -2.78
CA ARG A 255 7.89 -4.32 -3.27
C ARG A 255 7.45 -4.87 -4.62
N TYR A 256 6.17 -5.10 -4.76
CA TYR A 256 5.50 -5.48 -6.00
C TYR A 256 4.56 -4.33 -6.40
N ASP A 257 4.90 -3.66 -7.51
CA ASP A 257 4.15 -2.52 -8.02
C ASP A 257 3.03 -3.00 -8.94
N ILE A 258 1.80 -2.88 -8.45
CA ILE A 258 0.59 -3.22 -9.19
C ILE A 258 -0.03 -1.95 -9.79
N GLY A 259 0.81 -0.99 -10.20
CA GLY A 259 0.35 0.29 -10.75
C GLY A 259 -0.01 0.25 -12.23
N ASP A 260 0.44 -0.77 -12.97
CA ASP A 260 0.17 -0.97 -14.39
C ASP A 260 0.05 -2.46 -14.76
N LYS A 261 -0.39 -2.73 -16.02
CA LYS A 261 -0.63 -4.10 -16.51
C LYS A 261 0.61 -4.99 -16.45
N MET A 262 1.78 -4.45 -16.81
CA MET A 262 3.03 -5.21 -16.84
C MET A 262 3.53 -5.47 -15.42
N GLY A 263 3.43 -4.48 -14.52
CA GLY A 263 3.74 -4.64 -13.09
C GLY A 263 2.87 -5.72 -12.46
N TRP A 264 1.57 -5.69 -12.70
CA TRP A 264 0.63 -6.72 -12.24
C TRP A 264 0.99 -8.12 -12.74
N MET A 265 1.25 -8.29 -14.05
CA MET A 265 1.62 -9.59 -14.62
C MET A 265 2.93 -10.13 -14.04
N LYS A 266 3.96 -9.29 -13.94
CA LYS A 266 5.25 -9.68 -13.35
C LYS A 266 5.10 -10.08 -11.89
N SER A 267 4.40 -9.27 -11.11
CA SER A 267 4.15 -9.56 -9.69
C SER A 267 3.36 -10.85 -9.50
N SER A 268 2.36 -11.11 -10.34
CA SER A 268 1.59 -12.37 -10.30
C SER A 268 2.48 -13.58 -10.58
N ILE A 269 3.34 -13.51 -11.59
CA ILE A 269 4.28 -14.61 -11.92
C ILE A 269 5.28 -14.81 -10.77
N GLU A 270 5.90 -13.75 -10.29
CA GLU A 270 6.90 -13.83 -9.22
C GLU A 270 6.31 -14.42 -7.94
N LEU A 271 5.13 -13.94 -7.53
CA LEU A 271 4.45 -14.46 -6.34
C LEU A 271 3.93 -15.89 -6.51
N THR A 272 3.56 -16.29 -7.73
CA THR A 272 3.25 -17.71 -8.02
C THR A 272 4.48 -18.60 -7.84
N LEU A 273 5.67 -18.12 -8.25
CA LEU A 273 6.93 -18.86 -8.10
C LEU A 273 7.39 -18.98 -6.63
N GLU A 274 6.89 -18.14 -5.73
CA GLU A 274 7.15 -18.20 -4.29
C GLU A 274 6.18 -19.14 -3.54
N ARG A 275 5.09 -19.61 -4.19
CA ARG A 275 4.11 -20.54 -3.63
C ARG A 275 4.54 -21.98 -3.94
N GLU A 276 4.83 -22.77 -2.90
CA GLU A 276 5.30 -24.16 -3.05
C GLU A 276 4.35 -25.01 -3.92
N GLU A 277 3.03 -24.80 -3.78
CA GLU A 277 2.00 -25.54 -4.51
C GLU A 277 1.99 -25.28 -6.03
N PHE A 278 2.49 -24.13 -6.49
CA PHE A 278 2.44 -23.68 -7.90
C PHE A 278 3.83 -23.53 -8.53
N ALA A 279 4.89 -23.45 -7.73
CA ALA A 279 6.21 -23.02 -8.16
C ALA A 279 6.78 -23.90 -9.28
N ASP A 280 6.73 -25.23 -9.13
CA ASP A 280 7.35 -26.16 -10.08
C ASP A 280 6.59 -26.23 -11.40
N GLU A 281 5.26 -26.22 -11.35
CA GLU A 281 4.42 -26.15 -12.54
C GLU A 281 4.67 -24.84 -13.30
N MET A 282 4.70 -23.72 -12.61
CA MET A 282 4.95 -22.40 -13.21
C MET A 282 6.36 -22.32 -13.82
N ARG A 283 7.41 -22.84 -13.16
CA ARG A 283 8.77 -22.87 -13.71
C ARG A 283 8.83 -23.68 -15.00
N THR A 284 8.19 -24.85 -15.02
CA THR A 284 8.11 -25.73 -16.19
C THR A 284 7.41 -25.02 -17.34
N PHE A 285 6.27 -24.41 -17.08
CA PHE A 285 5.49 -23.64 -18.05
C PHE A 285 6.30 -22.48 -18.65
N LEU A 286 6.91 -21.63 -17.82
CA LEU A 286 7.72 -20.50 -18.28
C LEU A 286 8.93 -20.97 -19.11
N SER A 287 9.58 -22.06 -18.72
CA SER A 287 10.71 -22.65 -19.43
C SER A 287 10.28 -23.18 -20.83
N GLY A 288 9.08 -23.76 -20.93
CA GLY A 288 8.49 -24.19 -22.18
C GLY A 288 8.24 -23.02 -23.15
N ILE A 289 7.61 -21.95 -22.64
CA ILE A 289 7.36 -20.73 -23.42
C ILE A 289 8.68 -20.15 -23.97
N LEU A 290 9.71 -20.03 -23.15
CA LEU A 290 11.01 -19.47 -23.54
C LEU A 290 11.73 -20.31 -24.60
N ARG A 291 11.50 -21.62 -24.63
CA ARG A 291 12.03 -22.53 -25.65
C ARG A 291 11.21 -22.54 -26.94
N GLY A 292 10.03 -21.93 -26.94
CA GLY A 292 9.09 -21.93 -28.03
C GLY A 292 8.27 -23.22 -28.15
N ASP A 293 8.25 -24.03 -27.11
CA ASP A 293 7.41 -25.21 -27.06
C ASP A 293 5.94 -24.77 -27.09
N ARG A 294 5.15 -25.28 -28.03
CA ARG A 294 3.68 -25.10 -27.97
C ARG A 294 3.16 -26.03 -26.88
N ILE A 295 2.62 -25.43 -25.83
CA ILE A 295 1.95 -26.12 -24.72
C ILE A 295 0.54 -26.49 -25.15
#